data_47d76bc3e344c35e319b49afc7b30cef
#
_entry.id   47d76bc3e344c35e319b49afc7b30cef
#
_cell.length_a   1.000
_cell.length_b   1.000
_cell.length_c   1.000
_cell.angle_alpha   90.00
_cell.angle_beta   90.00
_cell.angle_gamma   90.00
#
_symmetry.space_group_name_H-M   'P 1'
#
loop_
_entity.id
_entity.type
_entity.pdbx_description
1 polymer ?
#
loop_
_entity_poly.entity_id
_entity_poly.type
_entity_poly.pdbx_seq_one_letter_code
_entity_poly.pdbx_strand_id
1 'polypeptide(L)'
;RSDAVTPLGPNKVLIEFRGYGLLSDTKEERLTRINHHNSIWGPFGRNLHEDLIGVAGQGVTMREGTEARNILHGRHENSTIHDEVGMRHYYSEWGKYLDIDPYFSEKVLDKVA
;
A
#
# COMPACT_ATOMS: atom_id res chain seq x y z
N ARG A 1 7.55 2.24 13.11
CA ARG A 1 7.52 3.20 12.02
C ARG A 1 6.11 3.76 11.90
N SER A 2 5.98 5.01 11.56
CA SER A 2 4.75 5.60 11.03
C SER A 2 5.00 6.16 9.64
N ASP A 3 3.96 6.14 8.83
CA ASP A 3 3.99 6.69 7.49
C ASP A 3 2.92 7.78 7.41
N ALA A 4 3.30 8.95 6.89
CA ALA A 4 2.38 10.04 6.64
C ALA A 4 2.28 10.25 5.14
N VAL A 5 1.05 10.34 4.63
CA VAL A 5 0.77 10.54 3.21
C VAL A 5 0.05 11.87 3.06
N THR A 6 0.69 12.81 2.36
CA THR A 6 0.15 14.16 2.13
C THR A 6 -0.08 14.37 0.63
N PRO A 7 -1.32 14.50 0.17
CA PRO A 7 -1.61 14.84 -1.22
C PRO A 7 -1.08 16.25 -1.55
N LEU A 8 -0.31 16.36 -2.63
CA LEU A 8 0.21 17.63 -3.14
C LEU A 8 -0.46 18.06 -4.46
N GLY A 9 -1.31 17.22 -5.00
CA GLY A 9 -2.05 17.43 -6.24
C GLY A 9 -2.56 16.12 -6.83
N PRO A 10 -3.26 16.15 -7.96
CA PRO A 10 -3.88 14.96 -8.55
C PRO A 10 -2.89 13.84 -8.89
N ASN A 11 -1.65 14.20 -9.19
CA ASN A 11 -0.61 13.26 -9.63
C ASN A 11 0.64 13.32 -8.75
N LYS A 12 0.52 13.87 -7.55
CA LYS A 12 1.67 14.08 -6.68
C LYS A 12 1.31 13.88 -5.22
N VAL A 13 2.11 13.11 -4.54
CA VAL A 13 1.97 12.83 -3.12
C VAL A 13 3.34 12.91 -2.44
N LEU A 14 3.36 13.41 -1.21
CA LEU A 14 4.51 13.30 -0.31
C LEU A 14 4.26 12.14 0.65
N ILE A 15 5.19 11.23 0.71
CA ILE A 15 5.19 10.13 1.68
C ILE A 15 6.38 10.31 2.60
N GLU A 16 6.13 10.41 3.90
CA GLU A 16 7.13 10.54 4.93
C GLU A 16 7.20 9.26 5.74
N PHE A 17 8.36 8.62 5.79
CA PHE A 17 8.62 7.46 6.62
C PHE A 17 9.37 7.88 7.89
N ARG A 18 8.76 7.67 9.06
CA ARG A 18 9.32 8.05 10.35
C ARG A 18 9.64 6.81 11.17
N GLY A 19 10.92 6.55 11.37
CA GLY A 19 11.39 5.50 12.30
C GLY A 19 11.33 5.98 13.75
N TYR A 20 10.98 5.08 14.66
CA TYR A 20 10.98 5.32 16.10
C TYR A 20 11.99 4.40 16.79
N GLY A 21 12.63 4.92 17.82
CA GLY A 21 13.42 4.16 18.77
C GLY A 21 12.81 4.22 20.17
N LEU A 22 13.26 3.38 21.06
CA LEU A 22 12.93 3.46 22.48
C LEU A 22 13.77 4.56 23.14
N LEU A 23 13.22 5.21 24.14
CA LEU A 23 13.97 6.19 24.92
C LEU A 23 15.13 5.54 25.69
N SER A 24 14.98 4.26 26.02
CA SER A 24 15.97 3.43 26.69
C SER A 24 17.04 2.84 25.77
N ASP A 25 16.94 3.03 24.45
CA ASP A 25 17.94 2.51 23.51
C ASP A 25 19.34 3.06 23.85
N THR A 26 20.31 2.17 23.95
CA THR A 26 21.72 2.54 23.91
C THR A 26 22.08 3.17 22.56
N LYS A 27 23.26 3.76 22.48
CA LYS A 27 23.74 4.34 21.23
C LYS A 27 23.88 3.29 20.11
N GLU A 28 24.35 2.12 20.45
CA GLU A 28 24.53 0.98 19.53
C GLU A 28 23.19 0.45 19.03
N GLU A 29 22.22 0.27 19.91
CA GLU A 29 20.88 -0.19 19.55
C GLU A 29 20.18 0.84 18.64
N ARG A 30 20.31 2.12 18.96
CA ARG A 30 19.78 3.21 18.14
C ARG A 30 20.40 3.22 16.75
N LEU A 31 21.72 3.08 16.66
CA LEU A 31 22.41 3.03 15.37
C LEU A 31 21.97 1.80 14.55
N THR A 32 21.82 0.66 15.19
CA THR A 32 21.31 -0.56 14.55
C THR A 32 19.91 -0.34 13.97
N ARG A 33 19.01 0.29 14.72
CA ARG A 33 17.66 0.62 14.23
C ARG A 33 17.68 1.57 13.04
N ILE A 34 18.51 2.62 13.10
CA ILE A 34 18.66 3.60 11.99
C ILE A 34 19.20 2.91 10.74
N ASN A 35 20.24 2.11 10.87
CA ASN A 35 20.84 1.39 9.75
C ASN A 35 19.85 0.41 9.14
N HIS A 36 19.10 -0.34 9.98
CA HIS A 36 18.08 -1.26 9.50
C HIS A 36 16.95 -0.52 8.77
N HIS A 37 16.46 0.58 9.35
CA HIS A 37 15.43 1.40 8.70
C HIS A 37 15.90 1.91 7.33
N ASN A 38 17.10 2.47 7.27
CA ASN A 38 17.65 3.02 6.04
C ASN A 38 17.97 1.97 4.98
N SER A 39 18.37 0.76 5.39
CA SER A 39 18.62 -0.34 4.46
C SER A 39 17.37 -0.87 3.75
N ILE A 40 16.19 -0.57 4.29
CA ILE A 40 14.90 -0.96 3.70
C ILE A 40 14.23 0.24 3.02
N TRP A 41 14.12 1.35 3.73
CA TRP A 41 13.29 2.52 3.36
C TRP A 41 14.09 3.76 3.00
N GLY A 42 15.42 3.74 3.15
CA GLY A 42 16.27 4.84 2.75
C GLY A 42 16.38 4.97 1.22
N PRO A 43 17.01 6.07 0.73
CA PRO A 43 17.14 6.34 -0.70
C PRO A 43 17.83 5.22 -1.49
N PHE A 44 18.71 4.47 -0.84
CA PHE A 44 19.39 3.29 -1.37
C PHE A 44 18.93 2.00 -0.70
N GLY A 45 17.76 2.03 -0.08
CA GLY A 45 17.14 0.88 0.54
C GLY A 45 16.62 -0.10 -0.53
N ARG A 46 16.54 -1.37 -0.17
CA ARG A 46 16.20 -2.43 -1.12
C ARG A 46 14.72 -2.51 -1.51
N ASN A 47 13.81 -1.91 -0.72
CA ASN A 47 12.36 -2.07 -0.96
C ASN A 47 11.73 -0.81 -1.58
N LEU A 48 12.11 0.38 -1.15
CA LEU A 48 11.44 1.61 -1.55
C LEU A 48 11.45 1.85 -3.07
N HIS A 49 12.52 1.49 -3.76
CA HIS A 49 12.64 1.70 -5.21
C HIS A 49 11.60 0.92 -6.00
N GLU A 50 11.36 -0.34 -5.64
CA GLU A 50 10.35 -1.18 -6.28
C GLU A 50 8.94 -0.62 -6.05
N ASP A 51 8.66 -0.21 -4.84
CA ASP A 51 7.38 0.42 -4.48
C ASP A 51 7.13 1.69 -5.29
N LEU A 52 8.15 2.56 -5.45
CA LEU A 52 8.03 3.79 -6.23
C LEU A 52 7.77 3.53 -7.72
N ILE A 53 8.40 2.50 -8.29
CA ILE A 53 8.15 2.09 -9.68
C ILE A 53 6.71 1.58 -9.82
N GLY A 54 6.26 0.75 -8.89
CA GLY A 54 4.89 0.24 -8.87
C GLY A 54 3.85 1.36 -8.78
N VAL A 55 4.02 2.29 -7.85
CA VAL A 55 3.12 3.44 -7.67
C VAL A 55 3.12 4.34 -8.91
N ALA A 56 4.27 4.59 -9.53
CA ALA A 56 4.36 5.37 -10.75
C ALA A 56 3.60 4.70 -11.92
N GLY A 57 3.77 3.38 -12.07
CA GLY A 57 3.06 2.59 -13.08
C GLY A 57 1.53 2.61 -12.89
N GLN A 58 1.05 2.45 -11.66
CA GLN A 58 -0.36 2.58 -11.32
C GLN A 58 -0.90 3.98 -11.67
N GLY A 59 -0.12 5.02 -11.38
CA GLY A 59 -0.48 6.39 -11.73
C GLY A 59 -0.66 6.60 -13.24
N VAL A 60 0.17 5.97 -14.06
CA VAL A 60 0.01 5.99 -15.54
C VAL A 60 -1.28 5.31 -15.93
N THR A 61 -1.52 4.09 -15.48
CA THR A 61 -2.73 3.32 -15.79
C THR A 61 -4.00 4.08 -15.44
N MET A 62 -4.04 4.71 -14.27
CA MET A 62 -5.21 5.50 -13.85
C MET A 62 -5.45 6.74 -14.72
N ARG A 63 -4.39 7.40 -15.20
CA ARG A 63 -4.52 8.57 -16.08
C ARG A 63 -4.98 8.20 -17.49
N GLU A 64 -4.61 7.05 -17.97
CA GLU A 64 -5.00 6.57 -19.31
C GLU A 64 -6.45 6.10 -19.37
N GLY A 65 -7.17 6.11 -18.25
CA GLY A 65 -8.59 5.78 -18.21
C GLY A 65 -8.90 4.32 -18.51
N THR A 66 -7.90 3.44 -18.40
CA THR A 66 -8.12 2.01 -18.52
C THR A 66 -8.95 1.52 -17.34
N GLU A 67 -9.80 0.53 -17.54
CA GLU A 67 -10.53 -0.12 -16.46
C GLU A 67 -9.53 -0.77 -15.48
N ALA A 68 -9.13 -0.01 -14.46
CA ALA A 68 -8.27 -0.52 -13.41
C ALA A 68 -9.06 -1.49 -12.54
N ARG A 69 -8.58 -2.71 -12.41
CA ARG A 69 -9.19 -3.72 -11.53
C ARG A 69 -8.19 -4.10 -10.44
N ASN A 70 -8.64 -4.05 -9.21
CA ASN A 70 -7.89 -4.62 -8.11
C ASN A 70 -8.06 -6.14 -8.11
N ILE A 71 -6.96 -6.86 -8.33
CA ILE A 71 -6.94 -8.31 -8.20
C ILE A 71 -6.35 -8.62 -6.82
N LEU A 72 -7.21 -8.96 -5.88
CA LEU A 72 -6.81 -9.37 -4.53
C LEU A 72 -6.96 -10.88 -4.38
N HIS A 73 -5.95 -11.52 -3.80
CA HIS A 73 -6.00 -12.94 -3.48
C HIS A 73 -7.03 -13.24 -2.39
N GLY A 74 -7.49 -14.48 -2.32
CA GLY A 74 -8.33 -14.97 -1.24
C GLY A 74 -9.70 -14.31 -1.15
N ARG A 75 -10.38 -14.19 -2.25
CA ARG A 75 -11.78 -13.69 -2.28
C ARG A 75 -12.78 -14.70 -1.73
N HIS A 76 -12.35 -15.91 -1.42
CA HIS A 76 -13.19 -16.99 -0.91
C HIS A 76 -13.24 -17.00 0.61
N GLU A 77 -14.22 -17.67 1.18
CA GLU A 77 -14.52 -17.69 2.62
C GLU A 77 -13.38 -18.24 3.49
N ASN A 78 -12.57 -19.16 2.98
CA ASN A 78 -11.47 -19.78 3.70
C ASN A 78 -10.12 -19.09 3.47
N SER A 79 -10.05 -17.81 3.74
CA SER A 79 -8.83 -17.03 3.50
C SER A 79 -7.71 -17.36 4.49
N THR A 80 -6.48 -17.40 4.00
CA THR A 80 -5.24 -17.55 4.78
C THR A 80 -4.59 -16.19 5.04
N ILE A 81 -3.49 -16.17 5.79
CA ILE A 81 -2.73 -14.93 6.01
C ILE A 81 -2.15 -14.33 4.73
N HIS A 82 -2.05 -15.14 3.65
CA HIS A 82 -1.53 -14.70 2.35
C HIS A 82 -2.63 -14.17 1.42
N ASP A 83 -3.87 -14.16 1.86
CA ASP A 83 -5.05 -13.83 1.04
C ASP A 83 -5.45 -12.37 1.12
N GLU A 84 -4.55 -11.50 1.50
CA GLU A 84 -4.72 -10.04 1.52
C GLU A 84 -5.99 -9.57 2.24
N VAL A 85 -6.37 -10.26 3.31
CA VAL A 85 -7.59 -9.98 4.10
C VAL A 85 -7.60 -8.52 4.58
N GLY A 86 -6.44 -8.03 5.05
CA GLY A 86 -6.29 -6.65 5.50
C GLY A 86 -6.54 -5.63 4.39
N MET A 87 -6.04 -5.90 3.18
CA MET A 87 -6.26 -5.02 2.02
C MET A 87 -7.71 -5.01 1.58
N ARG A 88 -8.39 -6.15 1.60
CA ARG A 88 -9.81 -6.22 1.30
C ARG A 88 -10.65 -5.43 2.31
N HIS A 89 -10.31 -5.56 3.58
CA HIS A 89 -10.97 -4.77 4.62
C HIS A 89 -10.73 -3.27 4.44
N TYR A 90 -9.51 -2.87 4.13
CA TYR A 90 -9.17 -1.48 3.83
C TYR A 90 -10.02 -0.93 2.68
N TYR A 91 -10.10 -1.62 1.55
CA TYR A 91 -10.90 -1.17 0.40
C TYR A 91 -12.40 -1.19 0.69
N SER A 92 -12.88 -2.16 1.47
CA SER A 92 -14.29 -2.19 1.90
C SER A 92 -14.64 -0.95 2.73
N GLU A 93 -13.80 -0.58 3.69
CA GLU A 93 -14.00 0.63 4.49
C GLU A 93 -13.90 1.89 3.64
N TRP A 94 -12.91 1.97 2.76
CA TRP A 94 -12.75 3.10 1.85
C TRP A 94 -13.97 3.30 0.93
N GLY A 95 -14.52 2.21 0.40
CA GLY A 95 -15.71 2.24 -0.44
C GLY A 95 -16.93 2.84 0.27
N LYS A 96 -17.09 2.60 1.57
CA LYS A 96 -18.17 3.20 2.36
C LYS A 96 -18.12 4.73 2.39
N TYR A 97 -16.93 5.31 2.42
CA TYR A 97 -16.75 6.77 2.39
C TYR A 97 -17.05 7.38 1.02
N LEU A 98 -16.93 6.59 -0.04
CA LEU A 98 -17.19 7.03 -1.42
C LEU A 98 -18.57 6.61 -1.92
N ASP A 99 -19.35 5.90 -1.11
CA ASP A 99 -20.63 5.30 -1.51
C ASP A 99 -20.50 4.42 -2.78
N ILE A 100 -19.42 3.66 -2.85
CA ILE A 100 -19.13 2.73 -3.94
C ILE A 100 -18.83 1.33 -3.38
N ASP A 101 -19.12 0.30 -4.19
CA ASP A 101 -18.63 -1.05 -3.92
C ASP A 101 -17.23 -1.20 -4.57
N PRO A 102 -16.15 -1.25 -3.79
CA PRO A 102 -14.79 -1.40 -4.31
C PRO A 102 -14.52 -2.79 -4.90
N TYR A 103 -15.35 -3.75 -4.55
CA TYR A 103 -15.34 -5.09 -5.13
C TYR A 103 -16.53 -5.17 -6.09
N PHE A 104 -16.28 -5.07 -7.36
CA PHE A 104 -17.31 -5.29 -8.36
C PHE A 104 -18.20 -6.44 -7.94
N SER A 105 -19.50 -6.21 -7.85
CA SER A 105 -20.47 -7.25 -7.47
C SER A 105 -20.20 -8.49 -8.32
N GLU A 106 -20.27 -9.66 -7.74
CA GLU A 106 -20.06 -10.98 -8.38
C GLU A 106 -20.77 -11.13 -9.73
N LYS A 107 -21.84 -10.35 -9.95
CA LYS A 107 -22.61 -10.30 -11.20
C LYS A 107 -21.81 -9.87 -12.44
N VAL A 108 -20.60 -9.31 -12.30
CA VAL A 108 -19.77 -8.94 -13.45
C VAL A 108 -18.82 -10.09 -13.81
N LEU A 109 -18.43 -10.92 -12.87
CA LEU A 109 -17.55 -12.06 -13.13
C LEU A 109 -18.26 -13.21 -13.87
N ASP A 110 -19.55 -13.41 -13.62
CA ASP A 110 -20.35 -14.41 -14.32
C ASP A 110 -20.59 -14.10 -15.82
N LYS A 111 -20.28 -12.91 -16.25
CA LYS A 111 -20.43 -12.49 -17.66
C LYS A 111 -19.13 -12.56 -18.48
N VAL A 112 -18.02 -12.93 -17.87
CA VAL A 112 -16.68 -12.95 -18.50
C VAL A 112 -16.08 -14.37 -18.47
N ALA A 113 -16.81 -15.36 -17.95
CA ALA A 113 -16.43 -16.78 -17.95
C ALA A 113 -17.07 -17.48 -19.19
#